data_d4a7bba1632877baa3c0c968b92c66ea
#
_entry.id   d4a7bba1632877baa3c0c968b92c66ea
#
_cell.length_a   1.000
_cell.length_b   1.000
_cell.length_c   1.000
_cell.angle_alpha   90.00
_cell.angle_beta   90.00
_cell.angle_gamma   90.00
#
_symmetry.space_group_name_H-M   'P 1'
#
loop_
_entity.id
_entity.type
_entity.pdbx_description
1 polymer ?
#
loop_
_entity_poly.entity_id
_entity_poly.type
_entity_poly.pdbx_seq_one_letter_code
_entity_poly.pdbx_strand_id
1 'polypeptide(L)'
;TKLLKQKILDLAIRGKLTQQLKSDGTAADLLTQISDERRKTRDERKGTRSKKSGVILSEAQSAKSKDLGQIIPLDKSEAPFEIPENWEWVRLGDVASDFQYGSAEKSQVEGKVAVLRMGNINRQGQIDYGDLVYTSNDAEIAKYLLNKNDVLFNRTNSPEWVGKTAIYKGKIPAIYAGYIIRIRPHFNSDYLNYLMCSDYERNWSKEVKTDGVHQSNINAQKLIAFAIPLPPLAEQQRIVAKIEEAFAEIDAIEKNKELLKTHIKQARQKILDLAIHGKLVPQNKSDEPANVLLERITRDNPHYGKLTDFPFEIPESWEWVKLGDVVEINPKNKLDDNLEVSFIPMNLIEAGYSNRHKQESRFWKDVKKGFTHFAENDVALAKISPCFENRKSAIMKNLKNGYGAGTTELFVFRSSNVMLPSYLLWIIKSDDFIQAGTGNFSGVVGQQRLSREIVENYHIALPPLAEQKRIVNKIEEIFASLDAISRHLD
;
A
#
# COMPACT_ATOMS: atom_id res chain seq x y z
N THR A 1 -0.05 -9.55 6.05
CA THR A 1 0.95 -10.14 5.12
C THR A 1 2.37 -10.02 5.63
N LYS A 2 2.90 -8.82 6.00
CA LYS A 2 4.27 -8.66 6.53
C LYS A 2 4.52 -9.55 7.77
N LEU A 3 3.60 -9.57 8.73
CA LEU A 3 3.70 -10.43 9.93
C LEU A 3 3.72 -11.93 9.55
N LEU A 4 2.92 -12.33 8.57
CA LEU A 4 2.89 -13.72 8.11
C LEU A 4 4.21 -14.13 7.47
N LYS A 5 4.80 -13.29 6.60
CA LYS A 5 6.13 -13.55 6.02
C LYS A 5 7.21 -13.67 7.11
N GLN A 6 7.18 -12.81 8.15
CA GLN A 6 8.11 -12.93 9.28
C GLN A 6 7.90 -14.21 10.08
N LYS A 7 6.65 -14.64 10.27
CA LYS A 7 6.35 -15.91 10.95
C LYS A 7 6.87 -17.13 10.18
N ILE A 8 6.77 -17.09 8.83
CA ILE A 8 7.32 -18.14 7.96
C ILE A 8 8.85 -18.21 8.11
N LEU A 9 9.54 -17.04 8.11
CA LEU A 9 10.98 -17.01 8.34
C LEU A 9 11.37 -17.52 9.73
N ASP A 10 10.64 -17.17 10.79
CA ASP A 10 10.87 -17.68 12.13
C ASP A 10 10.70 -19.22 12.20
N LEU A 11 9.67 -19.77 11.57
CA LEU A 11 9.48 -21.21 11.46
C LEU A 11 10.62 -21.88 10.67
N ALA A 12 11.09 -21.23 9.60
CA ALA A 12 12.17 -21.74 8.76
C ALA A 12 13.49 -21.89 9.53
N ILE A 13 13.92 -20.84 10.24
CA ILE A 13 15.19 -20.85 10.98
C ILE A 13 15.17 -21.72 12.24
N ARG A 14 13.97 -22.13 12.71
CA ARG A 14 13.78 -23.04 13.83
C ARG A 14 13.56 -24.50 13.40
N GLY A 15 13.66 -24.80 12.11
CA GLY A 15 13.43 -26.15 11.58
C GLY A 15 11.98 -26.63 11.68
N LYS A 16 11.01 -25.70 11.77
CA LYS A 16 9.57 -25.98 11.90
C LYS A 16 8.77 -25.78 10.60
N LEU A 17 9.43 -25.34 9.52
CA LEU A 17 8.77 -25.07 8.23
C LEU A 17 8.73 -26.32 7.34
N THR A 18 9.71 -27.19 7.45
CA THR A 18 9.86 -28.43 6.68
C THR A 18 9.94 -29.64 7.60
N GLN A 19 9.57 -30.81 7.07
CA GLN A 19 9.73 -32.06 7.79
C GLN A 19 11.21 -32.45 7.85
N GLN A 20 11.68 -32.97 9.01
CA GLN A 20 13.02 -33.53 9.15
C GLN A 20 13.10 -34.89 8.47
N LEU A 21 14.01 -35.03 7.49
CA LEU A 21 14.21 -36.28 6.75
C LEU A 21 15.59 -36.87 7.05
N LYS A 22 15.62 -38.15 7.43
CA LYS A 22 16.91 -38.88 7.66
C LYS A 22 17.80 -38.92 6.41
N SER A 23 17.21 -38.85 5.22
CA SER A 23 17.92 -38.84 3.93
C SER A 23 18.72 -37.55 3.68
N ASP A 24 18.45 -36.48 4.40
CA ASP A 24 19.16 -35.20 4.21
C ASP A 24 20.57 -35.16 4.81
N GLY A 25 20.91 -36.18 5.63
CA GLY A 25 22.15 -36.22 6.40
C GLY A 25 22.11 -35.26 7.58
N THR A 26 23.27 -34.79 7.99
CA THR A 26 23.43 -33.88 9.15
C THR A 26 24.18 -32.63 8.78
N ALA A 27 24.00 -31.56 9.58
CA ALA A 27 24.83 -30.35 9.44
C ALA A 27 26.32 -30.65 9.74
N ALA A 28 26.63 -31.62 10.58
CA ALA A 28 28.00 -32.04 10.86
C ALA A 28 28.71 -32.57 9.60
N ASP A 29 27.99 -33.32 8.73
CA ASP A 29 28.51 -33.77 7.44
C ASP A 29 28.84 -32.56 6.53
N LEU A 30 27.99 -31.56 6.49
CA LEU A 30 28.22 -30.33 5.74
C LEU A 30 29.41 -29.55 6.29
N LEU A 31 29.58 -29.45 7.60
CA LEU A 31 30.73 -28.79 8.22
C LEU A 31 32.05 -29.50 7.90
N THR A 32 32.02 -30.81 7.82
CA THR A 32 33.19 -31.61 7.38
C THR A 32 33.55 -31.27 5.92
N GLN A 33 32.59 -31.25 5.02
CA GLN A 33 32.81 -30.87 3.62
C GLN A 33 33.40 -29.45 3.49
N ILE A 34 32.82 -28.44 4.20
CA ILE A 34 33.32 -27.06 4.19
C ILE A 34 34.76 -27.01 4.72
N SER A 35 35.08 -27.78 5.76
CA SER A 35 36.43 -27.85 6.33
C SER A 35 37.45 -28.41 5.31
N ASP A 36 37.08 -29.46 4.59
CA ASP A 36 37.94 -30.09 3.59
C ASP A 36 38.17 -29.19 2.36
N GLU A 37 37.14 -28.49 1.89
CA GLU A 37 37.26 -27.50 0.82
C GLU A 37 38.20 -26.34 1.21
N ARG A 38 38.08 -25.85 2.45
CA ARG A 38 38.98 -24.81 2.97
C ARG A 38 40.44 -25.28 3.05
N ARG A 39 40.67 -26.56 3.42
CA ARG A 39 42.03 -27.13 3.46
C ARG A 39 42.61 -27.17 2.05
N LYS A 40 41.88 -27.69 1.05
CA LYS A 40 42.29 -27.76 -0.37
C LYS A 40 42.68 -26.38 -0.88
N THR A 41 41.81 -25.39 -0.73
CA THR A 41 42.03 -24.02 -1.18
C THR A 41 43.28 -23.37 -0.50
N ARG A 42 43.54 -23.70 0.78
CA ARG A 42 44.72 -23.20 1.50
C ARG A 42 46.01 -23.83 0.99
N ASP A 43 45.98 -25.13 0.68
CA ASP A 43 47.17 -25.85 0.19
C ASP A 43 47.53 -25.44 -1.24
N GLU A 44 46.55 -25.18 -2.10
CA GLU A 44 46.71 -24.61 -3.43
C GLU A 44 47.34 -23.19 -3.37
N ARG A 45 46.90 -22.35 -2.43
CA ARG A 45 47.47 -21.01 -2.22
C ARG A 45 48.89 -21.02 -1.65
N LYS A 46 49.26 -22.05 -0.90
CA LYS A 46 50.65 -22.24 -0.44
C LYS A 46 51.59 -22.65 -1.57
N GLY A 47 51.06 -23.36 -2.58
CA GLY A 47 51.81 -23.75 -3.78
C GLY A 47 52.08 -22.59 -4.77
N THR A 48 51.21 -21.56 -4.75
CA THR A 48 51.31 -20.39 -5.65
C THR A 48 51.61 -19.12 -4.80
N ARG A 49 52.85 -19.00 -4.28
CA ARG A 49 53.27 -17.82 -3.51
C ARG A 49 53.46 -16.60 -4.40
N SER A 50 52.44 -15.82 -4.63
CA SER A 50 52.49 -14.44 -5.08
C SER A 50 51.98 -13.52 -3.97
N LYS A 51 52.76 -12.52 -3.61
CA LYS A 51 52.50 -11.56 -2.56
C LYS A 51 51.31 -10.64 -2.90
N LYS A 52 50.52 -10.31 -1.88
CA LYS A 52 49.52 -9.25 -1.73
C LYS A 52 48.06 -9.64 -1.97
N SER A 53 47.39 -9.93 -0.87
CA SER A 53 46.03 -9.44 -0.61
C SER A 53 45.78 -9.51 0.90
N GLY A 54 45.57 -8.35 1.53
CA GLY A 54 45.36 -8.22 2.98
C GLY A 54 43.93 -8.64 3.37
N VAL A 55 43.81 -9.83 3.91
CA VAL A 55 42.60 -10.24 4.68
C VAL A 55 42.95 -10.01 6.14
N ILE A 56 42.33 -9.03 6.80
CA ILE A 56 42.44 -8.80 8.24
C ILE A 56 41.57 -9.83 8.94
N LEU A 57 42.12 -11.00 9.22
CA LEU A 57 41.63 -11.90 10.27
C LEU A 57 42.26 -11.45 11.56
N SER A 58 41.49 -11.11 12.60
CA SER A 58 42.04 -10.73 13.89
C SER A 58 42.80 -11.93 14.52
N GLU A 59 44.01 -11.70 14.97
CA GLU A 59 44.93 -12.72 15.53
C GLU A 59 44.40 -13.44 16.77
N ALA A 60 43.43 -12.88 17.49
CA ALA A 60 42.93 -13.45 18.75
C ALA A 60 41.97 -14.63 18.60
N GLN A 61 41.17 -14.69 17.51
CA GLN A 61 40.27 -15.87 17.23
C GLN A 61 40.95 -16.92 16.36
N SER A 62 41.99 -16.52 15.63
CA SER A 62 42.85 -17.42 14.88
C SER A 62 43.66 -18.38 15.75
N ALA A 63 43.89 -18.08 17.04
CA ALA A 63 44.76 -18.87 17.89
C ALA A 63 44.16 -20.21 18.38
N LYS A 64 42.80 -20.29 18.58
CA LYS A 64 42.11 -21.54 18.94
C LYS A 64 41.73 -22.42 17.74
N SER A 65 41.55 -21.83 16.56
CA SER A 65 41.21 -22.54 15.31
C SER A 65 42.47 -22.92 14.48
N LYS A 66 43.66 -22.51 14.88
CA LYS A 66 44.88 -22.69 14.09
C LYS A 66 45.44 -24.11 14.02
N ASP A 67 45.00 -25.02 14.87
CA ASP A 67 45.67 -26.32 14.95
C ASP A 67 44.94 -27.53 14.34
N LEU A 68 43.65 -27.48 14.03
CA LEU A 68 42.91 -28.65 13.57
C LEU A 68 42.13 -28.53 12.23
N GLY A 69 41.99 -27.34 11.68
CA GLY A 69 41.25 -27.15 10.39
C GLY A 69 39.77 -27.60 10.42
N GLN A 70 39.27 -27.99 11.58
CA GLN A 70 37.92 -28.44 11.79
C GLN A 70 37.01 -27.33 12.32
N ILE A 71 35.83 -27.17 11.75
CA ILE A 71 34.81 -26.23 12.25
C ILE A 71 34.17 -26.86 13.48
N ILE A 72 34.19 -26.14 14.61
CA ILE A 72 33.59 -26.59 15.88
C ILE A 72 32.25 -25.86 16.05
N PRO A 73 31.10 -26.60 16.13
CA PRO A 73 29.81 -25.98 16.46
C PRO A 73 29.85 -25.23 17.80
N LEU A 74 28.91 -24.31 17.98
CA LEU A 74 28.68 -23.64 19.26
C LEU A 74 28.20 -24.62 20.32
N ASP A 75 28.57 -24.39 21.57
CA ASP A 75 28.02 -25.14 22.69
C ASP A 75 26.50 -24.90 22.80
N LYS A 76 25.74 -25.93 23.20
CA LYS A 76 24.29 -25.84 23.38
C LYS A 76 23.89 -24.76 24.39
N SER A 77 24.75 -24.40 25.33
CA SER A 77 24.51 -23.31 26.28
C SER A 77 24.62 -21.89 25.62
N GLU A 78 25.28 -21.80 24.48
CA GLU A 78 25.38 -20.56 23.68
C GLU A 78 24.27 -20.44 22.63
N ALA A 79 23.40 -21.47 22.47
CA ALA A 79 22.37 -21.51 21.45
C ALA A 79 21.24 -20.51 21.74
N PRO A 80 20.92 -19.58 20.82
CA PRO A 80 19.85 -18.59 21.01
C PRO A 80 18.44 -19.17 21.13
N PHE A 81 18.19 -20.33 20.54
CA PHE A 81 16.94 -21.09 20.62
C PHE A 81 17.16 -22.56 20.22
N GLU A 82 16.16 -23.39 20.48
CA GLU A 82 16.18 -24.80 20.11
C GLU A 82 16.05 -25.01 18.60
N ILE A 83 16.84 -25.94 18.05
CA ILE A 83 16.86 -26.39 16.64
C ILE A 83 16.76 -27.91 16.57
N PRO A 84 16.43 -28.51 15.40
CA PRO A 84 16.43 -29.97 15.21
C PRO A 84 17.80 -30.62 15.52
N GLU A 85 17.78 -31.89 15.93
CA GLU A 85 19.00 -32.62 16.34
C GLU A 85 20.03 -32.78 15.21
N ASN A 86 19.59 -32.78 13.94
CA ASN A 86 20.45 -32.89 12.78
C ASN A 86 21.01 -31.55 12.29
N TRP A 87 20.67 -30.42 12.98
CA TRP A 87 21.21 -29.08 12.71
C TRP A 87 22.34 -28.77 13.69
N GLU A 88 23.15 -27.76 13.30
CA GLU A 88 24.20 -27.25 14.18
C GLU A 88 24.14 -25.72 14.32
N TRP A 89 24.48 -25.21 15.49
CA TRP A 89 24.75 -23.80 15.68
C TRP A 89 26.21 -23.50 15.34
N VAL A 90 26.43 -22.53 14.44
CA VAL A 90 27.78 -22.15 14.01
C VAL A 90 27.92 -20.63 13.92
N ARG A 91 29.15 -20.12 13.98
CA ARG A 91 29.40 -18.70 13.68
C ARG A 91 29.43 -18.51 12.16
N LEU A 92 28.84 -17.42 11.68
CA LEU A 92 28.77 -17.14 10.22
C LEU A 92 30.17 -17.15 9.59
N GLY A 93 31.20 -16.64 10.29
CA GLY A 93 32.57 -16.66 9.83
C GLY A 93 33.20 -18.05 9.69
N ASP A 94 32.62 -19.08 10.31
CA ASP A 94 33.10 -20.46 10.19
C ASP A 94 32.58 -21.16 8.93
N VAL A 95 31.48 -20.69 8.36
CA VAL A 95 30.81 -21.30 7.19
C VAL A 95 30.68 -20.36 6.01
N ALA A 96 31.25 -19.16 6.09
CA ALA A 96 31.31 -18.20 5.01
C ALA A 96 32.71 -17.57 4.90
N SER A 97 32.96 -16.92 3.79
CA SER A 97 34.24 -16.22 3.51
C SER A 97 33.96 -14.85 2.94
N ASP A 98 35.04 -14.09 2.74
CA ASP A 98 35.04 -12.85 1.97
C ASP A 98 34.15 -11.74 2.58
N PHE A 99 34.28 -11.53 3.89
CA PHE A 99 33.65 -10.40 4.58
C PHE A 99 34.34 -9.08 4.20
N GLN A 100 34.17 -8.69 2.92
CA GLN A 100 34.87 -7.58 2.32
C GLN A 100 33.99 -6.33 2.29
N TYR A 101 34.56 -5.20 2.78
CA TYR A 101 33.95 -3.89 2.58
C TYR A 101 34.03 -3.48 1.12
N GLY A 102 33.02 -2.80 0.61
CA GLY A 102 32.97 -2.33 -0.77
C GLY A 102 33.84 -1.09 -1.04
N SER A 103 33.66 -0.53 -2.22
CA SER A 103 34.39 0.65 -2.71
C SER A 103 34.06 1.91 -1.91
N ALA A 104 35.09 2.65 -1.54
CA ALA A 104 34.97 3.98 -0.94
C ALA A 104 35.03 5.11 -1.99
N GLU A 105 35.22 4.77 -3.27
CA GLU A 105 35.29 5.74 -4.36
C GLU A 105 33.94 6.40 -4.63
N LYS A 106 33.96 7.67 -5.03
CA LYS A 106 32.75 8.41 -5.39
C LYS A 106 32.19 7.91 -6.70
N SER A 107 30.96 7.45 -6.67
CA SER A 107 30.22 6.97 -7.85
C SER A 107 29.79 8.12 -8.76
N GLN A 108 29.55 7.80 -10.05
CA GLN A 108 29.13 8.72 -11.10
C GLN A 108 27.70 8.40 -11.55
N VAL A 109 27.07 9.33 -12.27
CA VAL A 109 25.72 9.12 -12.85
C VAL A 109 25.75 8.07 -13.97
N GLU A 110 26.87 7.99 -14.71
CA GLU A 110 27.07 7.05 -15.80
C GLU A 110 28.42 6.33 -15.64
N GLY A 111 28.58 5.15 -16.20
CA GLY A 111 29.83 4.38 -16.14
C GLY A 111 29.70 2.96 -16.68
N LYS A 112 30.80 2.20 -16.63
CA LYS A 112 30.89 0.83 -17.18
C LYS A 112 30.12 -0.19 -16.33
N VAL A 113 30.10 -0.05 -15.00
CA VAL A 113 29.54 -1.04 -14.06
C VAL A 113 28.75 -0.33 -12.98
N ALA A 114 27.60 -0.88 -12.61
CA ALA A 114 26.76 -0.35 -11.55
C ALA A 114 27.43 -0.47 -10.17
N VAL A 115 27.17 0.51 -9.29
CA VAL A 115 27.60 0.50 -7.90
C VAL A 115 26.37 0.39 -6.99
N LEU A 116 26.19 -0.76 -6.36
CA LEU A 116 25.09 -0.98 -5.42
C LEU A 116 25.37 -0.25 -4.11
N ARG A 117 24.40 0.58 -3.71
CA ARG A 117 24.44 1.37 -2.48
C ARG A 117 23.44 0.85 -1.45
N MET A 118 23.49 1.37 -0.22
CA MET A 118 22.56 1.02 0.86
C MET A 118 21.07 1.23 0.47
N GLY A 119 20.76 2.18 -0.43
CA GLY A 119 19.41 2.43 -0.96
C GLY A 119 18.91 1.31 -1.85
N ASN A 120 19.81 0.60 -2.52
CA ASN A 120 19.48 -0.50 -3.42
C ASN A 120 19.15 -1.83 -2.69
N ILE A 121 19.35 -1.92 -1.38
CA ILE A 121 19.01 -3.12 -0.58
C ILE A 121 17.69 -2.88 0.14
N ASN A 122 16.68 -3.71 -0.14
CA ASN A 122 15.40 -3.66 0.56
C ASN A 122 15.36 -4.64 1.76
N ARG A 123 14.26 -4.59 2.54
CA ARG A 123 14.11 -5.48 3.71
C ARG A 123 13.54 -6.87 3.36
N GLN A 124 13.26 -7.11 2.09
CA GLN A 124 12.77 -8.37 1.56
C GLN A 124 13.90 -9.27 1.04
N GLY A 125 15.15 -8.85 1.21
CA GLY A 125 16.31 -9.60 0.74
C GLY A 125 16.61 -9.44 -0.75
N GLN A 126 16.10 -8.37 -1.38
CA GLN A 126 16.21 -8.13 -2.81
C GLN A 126 17.00 -6.85 -3.10
N ILE A 127 17.59 -6.81 -4.29
CA ILE A 127 18.26 -5.61 -4.82
C ILE A 127 17.28 -4.84 -5.71
N ASP A 128 17.10 -3.57 -5.38
CA ASP A 128 16.37 -2.61 -6.21
C ASP A 128 17.34 -1.96 -7.21
N TYR A 129 17.04 -2.08 -8.48
CA TYR A 129 17.82 -1.55 -9.60
C TYR A 129 17.25 -0.23 -10.16
N GLY A 130 16.30 0.39 -9.48
CA GLY A 130 15.62 1.61 -9.96
C GLY A 130 16.47 2.87 -9.92
N ASP A 131 17.34 3.03 -8.90
CA ASP A 131 18.23 4.19 -8.71
C ASP A 131 19.67 3.71 -8.64
N LEU A 132 20.34 3.66 -9.79
CA LEU A 132 21.70 3.19 -9.91
C LEU A 132 22.69 4.35 -10.12
N VAL A 133 23.89 4.16 -9.59
CA VAL A 133 25.09 4.94 -9.91
C VAL A 133 26.15 4.00 -10.43
N TYR A 134 27.21 4.52 -11.02
CA TYR A 134 28.16 3.74 -11.79
C TYR A 134 29.61 4.10 -11.46
N THR A 135 30.52 3.23 -11.92
CA THR A 135 31.97 3.49 -11.96
C THR A 135 32.57 3.03 -13.30
N SER A 136 33.62 3.69 -13.73
CA SER A 136 34.45 3.28 -14.86
C SER A 136 35.90 2.95 -14.44
N ASN A 137 36.17 2.91 -13.13
CA ASN A 137 37.50 2.59 -12.59
C ASN A 137 37.75 1.08 -12.66
N ASP A 138 38.59 0.66 -13.61
CA ASP A 138 38.87 -0.76 -13.86
C ASP A 138 39.52 -1.46 -12.66
N ALA A 139 40.27 -0.74 -11.83
CA ALA A 139 40.89 -1.31 -10.61
C ALA A 139 39.81 -1.59 -9.52
N GLU A 140 38.87 -0.68 -9.34
CA GLU A 140 37.74 -0.86 -8.42
C GLU A 140 36.81 -1.99 -8.92
N ILE A 141 36.54 -2.03 -10.23
CA ILE A 141 35.75 -3.08 -10.84
C ILE A 141 36.40 -4.45 -10.60
N ALA A 142 37.68 -4.61 -10.92
CA ALA A 142 38.41 -5.86 -10.72
C ALA A 142 38.41 -6.33 -9.26
N LYS A 143 38.44 -5.40 -8.29
CA LYS A 143 38.51 -5.70 -6.86
C LYS A 143 37.18 -6.06 -6.25
N TYR A 144 36.08 -5.41 -6.69
CA TYR A 144 34.78 -5.47 -6.02
C TYR A 144 33.67 -6.08 -6.85
N LEU A 145 33.97 -6.62 -8.06
CA LEU A 145 32.98 -7.25 -8.92
C LEU A 145 32.22 -8.35 -8.15
N LEU A 146 30.91 -8.30 -8.24
CA LEU A 146 30.02 -9.27 -7.61
C LEU A 146 29.84 -10.51 -8.45
N ASN A 147 29.81 -11.65 -7.81
CA ASN A 147 29.42 -12.93 -8.41
C ASN A 147 27.98 -13.26 -8.04
N LYS A 148 27.30 -13.99 -8.92
CA LYS A 148 25.97 -14.53 -8.63
C LYS A 148 25.99 -15.27 -7.29
N ASN A 149 24.98 -15.00 -6.45
CA ASN A 149 24.79 -15.52 -5.10
C ASN A 149 25.73 -14.91 -4.02
N ASP A 150 26.50 -13.86 -4.30
CA ASP A 150 27.08 -13.04 -3.25
C ASP A 150 25.98 -12.42 -2.39
N VAL A 151 26.12 -12.47 -1.07
CA VAL A 151 25.16 -11.87 -0.12
C VAL A 151 25.73 -10.54 0.36
N LEU A 152 24.91 -9.49 0.33
CA LEU A 152 25.28 -8.12 0.62
C LEU A 152 24.64 -7.65 1.93
N PHE A 153 25.43 -7.32 2.92
CA PHE A 153 24.99 -6.83 4.22
C PHE A 153 25.21 -5.31 4.36
N ASN A 154 24.17 -4.57 4.63
CA ASN A 154 24.26 -3.12 4.86
C ASN A 154 24.76 -2.82 6.26
N ARG A 155 26.06 -2.49 6.38
CA ARG A 155 26.74 -2.28 7.65
C ARG A 155 26.52 -0.90 8.27
N THR A 156 26.12 0.10 7.50
CA THR A 156 25.98 1.48 7.95
C THR A 156 24.69 2.08 7.40
N ASN A 157 23.78 2.50 8.29
CA ASN A 157 22.52 3.14 7.95
C ASN A 157 21.95 3.85 9.19
N SER A 158 20.78 4.47 9.08
CA SER A 158 20.02 4.87 10.27
C SER A 158 19.71 3.67 11.17
N PRO A 159 19.48 3.89 12.47
CA PRO A 159 19.31 2.82 13.47
C PRO A 159 18.27 1.76 13.11
N GLU A 160 17.26 2.14 12.31
CA GLU A 160 16.14 1.28 11.88
C GLU A 160 16.50 0.46 10.62
N TRP A 161 17.47 0.90 9.83
CA TRP A 161 17.77 0.34 8.52
C TRP A 161 19.13 -0.37 8.42
N VAL A 162 19.98 -0.28 9.45
CA VAL A 162 21.22 -1.07 9.54
C VAL A 162 20.87 -2.56 9.60
N GLY A 163 21.70 -3.41 9.01
CA GLY A 163 21.48 -4.86 8.96
C GLY A 163 20.67 -5.35 7.76
N LYS A 164 20.13 -4.48 6.90
CA LYS A 164 19.48 -4.94 5.66
C LYS A 164 20.42 -5.82 4.85
N THR A 165 19.90 -6.93 4.35
CA THR A 165 20.65 -7.90 3.57
C THR A 165 19.93 -8.17 2.26
N ALA A 166 20.67 -8.43 1.18
CA ALA A 166 20.13 -8.88 -0.10
C ALA A 166 21.11 -9.81 -0.81
N ILE A 167 20.58 -10.72 -1.61
CA ILE A 167 21.37 -11.61 -2.46
C ILE A 167 21.50 -11.03 -3.87
N TYR A 168 22.72 -11.04 -4.41
CA TYR A 168 22.98 -10.62 -5.78
C TYR A 168 22.76 -11.78 -6.75
N LYS A 169 21.76 -11.64 -7.63
CA LYS A 169 21.37 -12.69 -8.59
C LYS A 169 22.02 -12.55 -9.96
N GLY A 170 22.94 -11.60 -10.15
CA GLY A 170 23.66 -11.44 -11.43
C GLY A 170 22.83 -10.77 -12.53
N LYS A 171 21.84 -9.94 -12.21
CA LYS A 171 20.97 -9.27 -13.19
C LYS A 171 21.73 -8.34 -14.13
N ILE A 172 22.69 -7.58 -13.60
CA ILE A 172 23.60 -6.70 -14.34
C ILE A 172 24.98 -6.75 -13.67
N PRO A 173 26.11 -6.52 -14.37
CA PRO A 173 27.41 -6.40 -13.73
C PRO A 173 27.39 -5.28 -12.68
N ALA A 174 27.85 -5.58 -11.46
CA ALA A 174 27.82 -4.61 -10.37
C ALA A 174 29.01 -4.79 -9.41
N ILE A 175 29.43 -3.68 -8.82
CA ILE A 175 30.22 -3.62 -7.61
C ILE A 175 29.36 -3.06 -6.47
N TYR A 176 29.90 -2.87 -5.28
CA TYR A 176 29.15 -2.39 -4.12
C TYR A 176 29.94 -1.35 -3.32
N ALA A 177 29.22 -0.42 -2.69
CA ALA A 177 29.79 0.71 -1.95
C ALA A 177 30.32 0.29 -0.56
N GLY A 178 31.21 1.08 0.03
CA GLY A 178 31.86 0.83 1.32
C GLY A 178 30.94 0.69 2.54
N TYR A 179 29.68 1.08 2.42
CA TYR A 179 28.64 0.88 3.43
C TYR A 179 28.05 -0.54 3.44
N ILE A 180 28.52 -1.41 2.54
CA ILE A 180 28.08 -2.79 2.36
C ILE A 180 29.25 -3.73 2.62
N ILE A 181 28.98 -4.87 3.28
CA ILE A 181 29.88 -6.00 3.40
C ILE A 181 29.37 -7.11 2.49
N ARG A 182 30.24 -7.62 1.61
CA ARG A 182 29.99 -8.85 0.83
C ARG A 182 30.30 -10.06 1.67
N ILE A 183 29.44 -11.09 1.57
CA ILE A 183 29.57 -12.39 2.24
C ILE A 183 29.47 -13.47 1.17
N ARG A 184 30.37 -14.45 1.17
CA ARG A 184 30.33 -15.65 0.33
C ARG A 184 30.13 -16.89 1.20
N PRO A 185 28.88 -17.38 1.35
CA PRO A 185 28.62 -18.57 2.12
C PRO A 185 29.11 -19.83 1.37
N HIS A 186 29.58 -20.82 2.13
CA HIS A 186 29.91 -22.17 1.65
C HIS A 186 28.72 -23.12 1.77
N PHE A 187 27.51 -22.57 1.85
CA PHE A 187 26.22 -23.24 1.95
C PHE A 187 25.20 -22.46 1.12
N ASN A 188 23.91 -22.80 1.19
CA ASN A 188 22.89 -22.17 0.36
C ASN A 188 22.76 -20.66 0.65
N SER A 189 23.09 -19.83 -0.33
CA SER A 189 23.05 -18.36 -0.22
C SER A 189 21.65 -17.79 -0.06
N ASP A 190 20.63 -18.44 -0.62
CA ASP A 190 19.22 -18.04 -0.45
C ASP A 190 18.75 -18.30 0.98
N TYR A 191 19.15 -19.45 1.56
CA TYR A 191 18.88 -19.75 2.97
C TYR A 191 19.51 -18.67 3.88
N LEU A 192 20.78 -18.32 3.65
CA LEU A 192 21.42 -17.23 4.40
C LEU A 192 20.66 -15.92 4.23
N ASN A 193 20.29 -15.57 3.01
CA ASN A 193 19.56 -14.32 2.75
C ASN A 193 18.22 -14.28 3.50
N TYR A 194 17.45 -15.38 3.53
CA TYR A 194 16.19 -15.44 4.30
C TYR A 194 16.41 -15.38 5.81
N LEU A 195 17.45 -16.06 6.31
CA LEU A 195 17.83 -15.97 7.72
C LEU A 195 18.16 -14.52 8.10
N MET A 196 18.94 -13.81 7.27
CA MET A 196 19.33 -12.40 7.47
C MET A 196 18.14 -11.44 7.30
N CYS A 197 17.00 -11.88 6.76
CA CYS A 197 15.75 -11.11 6.69
C CYS A 197 14.78 -11.41 7.85
N SER A 198 15.12 -12.33 8.75
CA SER A 198 14.29 -12.74 9.88
C SER A 198 14.29 -11.73 11.03
N ASP A 199 13.32 -11.88 11.94
CA ASP A 199 13.30 -11.08 13.19
C ASP A 199 14.45 -11.46 14.13
N TYR A 200 15.00 -12.67 14.02
CA TYR A 200 16.18 -13.10 14.76
C TYR A 200 17.39 -12.21 14.43
N GLU A 201 17.72 -12.06 13.15
CA GLU A 201 18.79 -11.15 12.72
C GLU A 201 18.51 -9.69 13.12
N ARG A 202 17.27 -9.22 12.94
CA ARG A 202 16.91 -7.84 13.31
C ARG A 202 17.12 -7.55 14.79
N ASN A 203 16.81 -8.50 15.67
CA ASN A 203 17.02 -8.33 17.10
C ASN A 203 18.51 -8.35 17.41
N TRP A 204 19.28 -9.29 16.83
CA TRP A 204 20.73 -9.30 16.95
C TRP A 204 21.35 -7.99 16.45
N SER A 205 20.94 -7.49 15.28
CA SER A 205 21.42 -6.20 14.74
C SER A 205 21.17 -5.02 15.69
N LYS A 206 19.98 -4.99 16.34
CA LYS A 206 19.66 -3.95 17.35
C LYS A 206 20.56 -4.00 18.58
N GLU A 207 20.93 -5.19 19.02
CA GLU A 207 21.78 -5.40 20.20
C GLU A 207 23.25 -5.08 19.93
N VAL A 208 23.76 -5.48 18.76
CA VAL A 208 25.18 -5.37 18.47
C VAL A 208 25.61 -4.08 17.77
N LYS A 209 24.66 -3.34 17.16
CA LYS A 209 25.00 -2.10 16.47
C LYS A 209 25.68 -1.08 17.38
N THR A 210 26.54 -0.28 16.81
CA THR A 210 27.15 0.88 17.48
C THR A 210 26.47 2.12 16.92
N ASP A 211 25.82 2.90 17.78
CA ASP A 211 25.11 4.12 17.39
C ASP A 211 26.06 5.32 17.35
N GLY A 212 26.02 6.08 16.26
CA GLY A 212 26.58 7.41 16.09
C GLY A 212 25.48 8.47 16.06
N VAL A 213 25.84 9.74 15.85
CA VAL A 213 24.89 10.87 15.90
C VAL A 213 23.73 10.72 14.91
N HIS A 214 23.97 10.20 13.71
CA HIS A 214 22.96 10.05 12.65
C HIS A 214 22.90 8.65 12.03
N GLN A 215 23.86 7.79 12.34
CA GLN A 215 23.98 6.47 11.72
C GLN A 215 24.42 5.43 12.73
N SER A 216 23.93 4.21 12.56
CA SER A 216 24.40 3.03 13.27
C SER A 216 25.30 2.18 12.38
N ASN A 217 26.20 1.43 13.00
CA ASN A 217 27.20 0.62 12.31
C ASN A 217 27.32 -0.77 12.93
N ILE A 218 27.45 -1.77 12.07
CA ILE A 218 27.80 -3.15 12.41
C ILE A 218 29.04 -3.52 11.60
N ASN A 219 30.18 -3.73 12.26
CA ASN A 219 31.43 -4.05 11.58
C ASN A 219 31.52 -5.55 11.21
N ALA A 220 32.48 -5.88 10.34
CA ALA A 220 32.67 -7.25 9.88
C ALA A 220 32.99 -8.24 11.02
N GLN A 221 33.65 -7.83 12.09
CA GLN A 221 33.96 -8.70 13.25
C GLN A 221 32.69 -9.17 13.97
N LYS A 222 31.71 -8.25 14.18
CA LYS A 222 30.42 -8.59 14.75
C LYS A 222 29.67 -9.55 13.84
N LEU A 223 29.68 -9.31 12.53
CA LEU A 223 29.00 -10.16 11.55
C LEU A 223 29.64 -11.56 11.44
N ILE A 224 30.96 -11.67 11.50
CA ILE A 224 31.71 -12.94 11.56
C ILE A 224 31.29 -13.75 12.80
N ALA A 225 31.08 -13.09 13.94
CA ALA A 225 30.70 -13.72 15.20
C ALA A 225 29.20 -14.07 15.29
N PHE A 226 28.36 -13.65 14.31
CA PHE A 226 26.92 -13.90 14.34
C PHE A 226 26.63 -15.39 14.33
N ALA A 227 25.90 -15.88 15.35
CA ALA A 227 25.47 -17.27 15.45
C ALA A 227 24.33 -17.55 14.49
N ILE A 228 24.44 -18.60 13.70
CA ILE A 228 23.40 -19.01 12.75
C ILE A 228 23.05 -20.50 12.92
N PRO A 229 21.77 -20.87 12.78
CA PRO A 229 21.37 -22.28 12.71
C PRO A 229 21.68 -22.79 11.30
N LEU A 230 22.40 -23.89 11.21
CA LEU A 230 22.82 -24.51 9.95
C LEU A 230 22.09 -25.87 9.76
N PRO A 231 21.13 -25.98 8.82
CA PRO A 231 20.55 -27.23 8.41
C PRO A 231 21.48 -28.06 7.52
N PRO A 232 21.22 -29.37 7.32
CA PRO A 232 21.78 -30.11 6.20
C PRO A 232 21.50 -29.45 4.84
N LEU A 233 22.40 -29.53 3.87
CA LEU A 233 22.31 -28.79 2.61
C LEU A 233 21.00 -29.09 1.82
N ALA A 234 20.56 -30.36 1.80
CA ALA A 234 19.31 -30.75 1.14
C ALA A 234 18.08 -30.12 1.85
N GLU A 235 18.10 -30.01 3.17
CA GLU A 235 17.03 -29.35 3.91
C GLU A 235 17.02 -27.82 3.66
N GLN A 236 18.19 -27.16 3.57
CA GLN A 236 18.27 -25.75 3.20
C GLN A 236 17.55 -25.47 1.87
N GLN A 237 17.72 -26.33 0.86
CA GLN A 237 17.05 -26.22 -0.45
C GLN A 237 15.53 -26.35 -0.30
N ARG A 238 15.02 -27.29 0.50
CA ARG A 238 13.59 -27.46 0.75
C ARG A 238 13.00 -26.30 1.55
N ILE A 239 13.74 -25.79 2.54
CA ILE A 239 13.34 -24.58 3.29
C ILE A 239 13.19 -23.40 2.35
N VAL A 240 14.18 -23.14 1.50
CA VAL A 240 14.14 -22.06 0.50
C VAL A 240 12.93 -22.20 -0.42
N ALA A 241 12.75 -23.38 -1.03
CA ALA A 241 11.62 -23.65 -1.91
C ALA A 241 10.26 -23.41 -1.21
N LYS A 242 10.15 -23.82 0.06
CA LYS A 242 8.90 -23.63 0.83
C LYS A 242 8.65 -22.18 1.23
N ILE A 243 9.70 -21.42 1.53
CA ILE A 243 9.59 -19.97 1.74
C ILE A 243 9.13 -19.27 0.46
N GLU A 244 9.75 -19.59 -0.69
CA GLU A 244 9.42 -19.00 -1.99
C GLU A 244 7.98 -19.29 -2.41
N GLU A 245 7.52 -20.56 -2.25
CA GLU A 245 6.14 -20.96 -2.47
C GLU A 245 5.17 -20.14 -1.60
N ALA A 246 5.39 -20.12 -0.29
CA ALA A 246 4.53 -19.40 0.65
C ALA A 246 4.53 -17.88 0.42
N PHE A 247 5.68 -17.29 0.07
CA PHE A 247 5.75 -15.87 -0.24
C PHE A 247 5.03 -15.52 -1.54
N ALA A 248 5.15 -16.37 -2.57
CA ALA A 248 4.42 -16.19 -3.82
C ALA A 248 2.89 -16.24 -3.61
N GLU A 249 2.40 -17.16 -2.78
CA GLU A 249 0.98 -17.24 -2.42
C GLU A 249 0.51 -15.97 -1.67
N ILE A 250 1.29 -15.49 -0.70
CA ILE A 250 0.98 -14.28 0.05
C ILE A 250 0.94 -13.06 -0.89
N ASP A 251 1.91 -12.94 -1.80
CA ASP A 251 1.96 -11.81 -2.75
C ASP A 251 0.80 -11.88 -3.75
N ALA A 252 0.38 -13.07 -4.18
CA ALA A 252 -0.80 -13.27 -5.01
C ALA A 252 -2.09 -12.86 -4.29
N ILE A 253 -2.23 -13.20 -3.00
CA ILE A 253 -3.36 -12.78 -2.17
C ILE A 253 -3.41 -11.25 -2.04
N GLU A 254 -2.28 -10.58 -1.77
CA GLU A 254 -2.22 -9.12 -1.69
C GLU A 254 -2.61 -8.46 -3.02
N LYS A 255 -2.06 -8.95 -4.12
CA LYS A 255 -2.38 -8.45 -5.47
C LYS A 255 -3.88 -8.61 -5.78
N ASN A 256 -4.45 -9.78 -5.48
CA ASN A 256 -5.87 -10.04 -5.71
C ASN A 256 -6.76 -9.15 -4.83
N LYS A 257 -6.36 -8.89 -3.59
CA LYS A 257 -7.03 -7.97 -2.68
C LYS A 257 -7.10 -6.55 -3.27
N GLU A 258 -6.00 -6.01 -3.77
CA GLU A 258 -5.96 -4.68 -4.39
C GLU A 258 -6.76 -4.62 -5.71
N LEU A 259 -6.69 -5.68 -6.50
CA LEU A 259 -7.50 -5.81 -7.71
C LEU A 259 -9.01 -5.82 -7.40
N LEU A 260 -9.41 -6.56 -6.36
CA LEU A 260 -10.81 -6.62 -5.93
C LEU A 260 -11.31 -5.26 -5.41
N LYS A 261 -10.50 -4.49 -4.66
CA LYS A 261 -10.84 -3.10 -4.28
C LYS A 261 -11.10 -2.23 -5.50
N THR A 262 -10.26 -2.38 -6.53
CA THR A 262 -10.43 -1.66 -7.81
C THR A 262 -11.74 -2.04 -8.51
N HIS A 263 -12.04 -3.34 -8.59
CA HIS A 263 -13.27 -3.83 -9.21
C HIS A 263 -14.52 -3.39 -8.44
N ILE A 264 -14.49 -3.35 -7.10
CA ILE A 264 -15.59 -2.82 -6.29
C ILE A 264 -15.87 -1.35 -6.64
N LYS A 265 -14.80 -0.53 -6.77
CA LYS A 265 -14.95 0.87 -7.19
C LYS A 265 -15.59 0.98 -8.57
N GLN A 266 -15.09 0.22 -9.55
CA GLN A 266 -15.62 0.19 -10.91
C GLN A 266 -17.07 -0.30 -10.96
N ALA A 267 -17.42 -1.32 -10.16
CA ALA A 267 -18.79 -1.82 -10.06
C ALA A 267 -19.75 -0.74 -9.56
N ARG A 268 -19.38 0.03 -8.51
CA ARG A 268 -20.21 1.15 -8.03
C ARG A 268 -20.43 2.21 -9.09
N GLN A 269 -19.39 2.57 -9.84
CA GLN A 269 -19.48 3.51 -10.95
C GLN A 269 -20.45 3.01 -12.01
N LYS A 270 -20.31 1.74 -12.41
CA LYS A 270 -21.18 1.13 -13.43
C LYS A 270 -22.65 1.01 -13.00
N ILE A 271 -22.90 0.76 -11.71
CA ILE A 271 -24.26 0.72 -11.16
C ILE A 271 -24.93 2.08 -11.26
N LEU A 272 -24.23 3.16 -10.90
CA LEU A 272 -24.77 4.52 -11.04
C LEU A 272 -24.95 4.91 -12.50
N ASP A 273 -24.03 4.55 -13.38
CA ASP A 273 -24.18 4.74 -14.83
C ASP A 273 -25.47 4.03 -15.35
N LEU A 274 -25.67 2.77 -15.00
CA LEU A 274 -26.89 2.04 -15.37
C LEU A 274 -28.15 2.69 -14.79
N ALA A 275 -28.06 3.26 -13.59
CA ALA A 275 -29.17 3.93 -12.92
C ALA A 275 -29.62 5.18 -13.67
N ILE A 276 -28.69 6.06 -14.04
CA ILE A 276 -29.01 7.33 -14.74
C ILE A 276 -29.43 7.13 -16.19
N HIS A 277 -29.08 5.97 -16.80
CA HIS A 277 -29.49 5.58 -18.15
C HIS A 277 -30.80 4.75 -18.19
N GLY A 278 -31.49 4.55 -17.07
CA GLY A 278 -32.72 3.77 -17.00
C GLY A 278 -32.55 2.27 -17.26
N LYS A 279 -31.33 1.72 -17.04
CA LYS A 279 -30.97 0.32 -17.32
C LYS A 279 -30.77 -0.52 -16.06
N LEU A 280 -30.94 0.05 -14.86
CA LEU A 280 -30.68 -0.66 -13.60
C LEU A 280 -31.89 -1.49 -13.14
N VAL A 281 -33.08 -1.01 -13.39
CA VAL A 281 -34.34 -1.68 -13.03
C VAL A 281 -35.28 -1.79 -14.26
N PRO A 282 -36.18 -2.78 -14.31
CA PRO A 282 -37.11 -2.87 -15.40
C PRO A 282 -38.13 -1.71 -15.41
N GLN A 283 -38.48 -1.25 -16.61
CA GLN A 283 -39.53 -0.26 -16.81
C GLN A 283 -40.90 -0.83 -16.47
N ASN A 284 -41.77 -0.03 -15.81
CA ASN A 284 -43.14 -0.42 -15.48
C ASN A 284 -44.14 0.55 -16.13
N LYS A 285 -44.91 0.04 -17.08
CA LYS A 285 -45.91 0.84 -17.83
C LYS A 285 -47.03 1.41 -16.96
N SER A 286 -47.21 0.90 -15.72
CA SER A 286 -48.22 1.43 -14.78
C SER A 286 -47.69 2.60 -13.94
N ASP A 287 -46.40 2.93 -14.03
CA ASP A 287 -45.88 4.11 -13.34
C ASP A 287 -46.40 5.38 -14.02
N GLU A 288 -46.67 6.41 -13.23
CA GLU A 288 -47.04 7.73 -13.76
C GLU A 288 -45.81 8.34 -14.47
N PRO A 289 -45.90 8.61 -15.80
CA PRO A 289 -44.75 9.14 -16.54
C PRO A 289 -44.21 10.48 -15.99
N ALA A 290 -42.92 10.74 -16.19
CA ALA A 290 -42.25 11.92 -15.64
C ALA A 290 -42.83 13.25 -16.20
N ASN A 291 -43.31 13.28 -17.43
CA ASN A 291 -43.99 14.46 -18.01
C ASN A 291 -45.23 14.88 -17.21
N VAL A 292 -46.04 13.91 -16.72
CA VAL A 292 -47.21 14.19 -15.86
C VAL A 292 -46.78 14.74 -14.50
N LEU A 293 -45.67 14.24 -13.95
CA LEU A 293 -45.09 14.80 -12.72
C LEU A 293 -44.64 16.26 -12.91
N LEU A 294 -44.00 16.56 -14.03
CA LEU A 294 -43.50 17.90 -14.35
C LEU A 294 -44.63 18.93 -14.55
N GLU A 295 -45.77 18.54 -15.10
CA GLU A 295 -46.93 19.43 -15.22
C GLU A 295 -47.39 20.02 -13.88
N ARG A 296 -47.13 19.33 -12.76
CA ARG A 296 -47.47 19.79 -11.41
C ARG A 296 -46.64 20.97 -10.93
N ILE A 297 -45.37 21.04 -11.36
CA ILE A 297 -44.44 22.11 -10.99
C ILE A 297 -44.35 23.21 -12.06
N THR A 298 -44.63 22.90 -13.31
CA THR A 298 -44.58 23.88 -14.41
C THR A 298 -45.76 24.84 -14.43
N ARG A 299 -46.91 24.49 -13.82
CA ARG A 299 -48.03 25.43 -13.62
C ARG A 299 -47.62 26.69 -12.88
N ASP A 300 -46.64 26.57 -12.00
CA ASP A 300 -46.13 27.65 -11.15
C ASP A 300 -44.80 28.26 -11.65
N ASN A 301 -44.18 27.69 -12.71
CA ASN A 301 -42.90 28.12 -13.25
C ASN A 301 -42.93 28.29 -14.77
N PRO A 302 -43.19 29.51 -15.31
CA PRO A 302 -43.28 29.78 -16.74
C PRO A 302 -41.94 29.66 -17.50
N HIS A 303 -40.82 29.45 -16.82
CA HIS A 303 -39.48 29.35 -17.42
C HIS A 303 -39.01 27.91 -17.70
N TYR A 304 -39.87 26.90 -17.51
CA TYR A 304 -39.57 25.52 -17.89
C TYR A 304 -39.47 25.40 -19.42
N GLY A 305 -38.25 25.25 -19.94
CA GLY A 305 -37.94 25.07 -21.35
C GLY A 305 -37.75 23.60 -21.70
N LYS A 306 -38.48 23.10 -22.73
CA LYS A 306 -38.12 21.80 -23.31
C LYS A 306 -36.71 21.80 -23.80
N LEU A 307 -35.88 20.86 -23.32
CA LEU A 307 -34.53 20.65 -23.81
C LEU A 307 -34.58 20.07 -25.23
N THR A 308 -33.69 20.52 -26.10
CA THR A 308 -33.61 20.06 -27.50
C THR A 308 -32.34 19.26 -27.79
N ASP A 309 -31.37 19.31 -26.86
CA ASP A 309 -30.13 18.57 -26.97
C ASP A 309 -30.00 17.60 -25.78
N PHE A 310 -29.84 16.32 -26.08
CA PHE A 310 -29.88 15.24 -25.11
C PHE A 310 -28.53 14.52 -25.05
N PRO A 311 -27.94 14.35 -23.86
CA PRO A 311 -26.65 13.66 -23.71
C PRO A 311 -26.69 12.19 -24.17
N PHE A 312 -27.83 11.49 -23.99
CA PHE A 312 -28.05 10.10 -24.37
C PHE A 312 -29.54 9.76 -24.44
N GLU A 313 -29.88 8.57 -24.96
CA GLU A 313 -31.26 8.07 -25.01
C GLU A 313 -31.73 7.61 -23.62
N ILE A 314 -32.94 7.97 -23.25
CA ILE A 314 -33.61 7.59 -22.00
C ILE A 314 -34.91 6.81 -22.28
N PRO A 315 -35.49 6.05 -21.33
CA PRO A 315 -36.80 5.41 -21.47
C PRO A 315 -37.91 6.41 -21.79
N GLU A 316 -38.93 5.97 -22.54
CA GLU A 316 -40.06 6.83 -22.98
C GLU A 316 -40.85 7.47 -21.81
N SER A 317 -40.83 6.84 -20.64
CA SER A 317 -41.50 7.36 -19.42
C SER A 317 -40.71 8.41 -18.67
N TRP A 318 -39.44 8.66 -19.09
CA TRP A 318 -38.55 9.63 -18.46
C TRP A 318 -38.55 10.96 -19.19
N GLU A 319 -38.10 12.01 -18.53
CA GLU A 319 -37.97 13.33 -19.14
C GLU A 319 -36.58 13.94 -18.81
N TRP A 320 -36.03 14.66 -19.76
CA TRP A 320 -34.83 15.49 -19.53
C TRP A 320 -35.20 16.81 -18.89
N VAL A 321 -34.55 17.15 -17.77
CA VAL A 321 -34.78 18.42 -17.06
C VAL A 321 -33.43 19.03 -16.63
N LYS A 322 -33.38 20.33 -16.39
CA LYS A 322 -32.26 20.96 -15.68
C LYS A 322 -32.41 20.70 -14.19
N LEU A 323 -31.27 20.48 -13.50
CA LEU A 323 -31.30 20.28 -12.05
C LEU A 323 -31.94 21.46 -11.32
N GLY A 324 -31.66 22.69 -11.74
CA GLY A 324 -32.25 23.89 -11.16
C GLY A 324 -33.78 24.02 -11.30
N ASP A 325 -34.40 23.28 -12.24
CA ASP A 325 -35.85 23.31 -12.41
C ASP A 325 -36.60 22.42 -11.41
N VAL A 326 -35.91 21.43 -10.82
CA VAL A 326 -36.52 20.41 -9.93
C VAL A 326 -36.02 20.47 -8.50
N VAL A 327 -35.07 21.39 -8.19
CA VAL A 327 -34.57 21.63 -6.82
C VAL A 327 -34.42 23.11 -6.53
N GLU A 328 -34.65 23.54 -5.28
CA GLU A 328 -34.25 24.86 -4.82
C GLU A 328 -32.79 24.82 -4.34
N ILE A 329 -31.90 25.65 -4.90
CA ILE A 329 -30.48 25.70 -4.59
C ILE A 329 -30.19 26.75 -3.53
N ASN A 330 -29.57 26.34 -2.42
CA ASN A 330 -29.22 27.13 -1.24
C ASN A 330 -30.45 27.84 -0.62
N PRO A 331 -31.47 27.06 -0.21
CA PRO A 331 -32.67 27.61 0.44
C PRO A 331 -32.31 28.41 1.70
N LYS A 332 -33.15 29.38 2.04
CA LYS A 332 -32.98 30.19 3.25
C LYS A 332 -34.07 29.86 4.27
N ASN A 333 -33.65 29.55 5.47
CA ASN A 333 -34.56 29.33 6.61
C ASN A 333 -34.69 30.60 7.45
N LYS A 334 -35.89 30.84 7.96
CA LYS A 334 -36.19 31.95 8.93
C LYS A 334 -36.67 31.27 10.21
N LEU A 335 -35.85 31.31 11.26
CA LEU A 335 -36.09 30.61 12.53
C LEU A 335 -35.88 31.57 13.70
N ASP A 336 -36.39 31.18 14.86
CA ASP A 336 -36.12 31.90 16.12
C ASP A 336 -34.64 31.87 16.47
N ASP A 337 -34.11 32.96 16.96
CA ASP A 337 -32.69 33.14 17.29
C ASP A 337 -32.19 32.18 18.37
N ASN A 338 -33.04 31.78 19.29
CA ASN A 338 -32.72 30.88 20.40
C ASN A 338 -33.01 29.40 20.05
N LEU A 339 -33.51 29.11 18.84
CA LEU A 339 -33.69 27.74 18.44
C LEU A 339 -32.32 27.02 18.26
N GLU A 340 -32.16 25.89 18.92
CA GLU A 340 -31.00 25.03 18.68
C GLU A 340 -31.18 24.28 17.37
N VAL A 341 -30.12 24.28 16.53
CA VAL A 341 -30.09 23.65 15.22
C VAL A 341 -28.82 22.82 15.07
N SER A 342 -28.80 21.94 14.08
CA SER A 342 -27.62 21.18 13.72
C SER A 342 -26.61 22.04 12.97
N PHE A 343 -25.33 21.92 13.35
CA PHE A 343 -24.21 22.52 12.62
C PHE A 343 -23.35 21.42 12.02
N ILE A 344 -23.16 21.45 10.69
CA ILE A 344 -22.45 20.41 9.95
C ILE A 344 -21.34 21.06 9.10
N PRO A 345 -20.13 21.20 9.66
CA PRO A 345 -18.97 21.62 8.90
C PRO A 345 -18.50 20.52 7.92
N MET A 346 -17.71 20.89 6.92
CA MET A 346 -17.27 20.02 5.83
C MET A 346 -16.59 18.71 6.29
N ASN A 347 -15.84 18.73 7.36
CA ASN A 347 -15.14 17.55 7.91
C ASN A 347 -16.10 16.51 8.52
N LEU A 348 -17.32 16.88 8.85
CA LEU A 348 -18.34 15.99 9.38
C LEU A 348 -19.20 15.31 8.31
N ILE A 349 -19.01 15.64 7.02
CA ILE A 349 -19.63 14.93 5.90
C ILE A 349 -18.64 13.89 5.37
N GLU A 350 -19.06 12.63 5.31
CA GLU A 350 -18.23 11.56 4.79
C GLU A 350 -18.06 11.64 3.26
N ALA A 351 -16.92 11.17 2.76
CA ALA A 351 -16.58 11.14 1.34
C ALA A 351 -17.07 9.84 0.65
N GLY A 352 -16.92 9.79 -0.67
CA GLY A 352 -17.22 8.62 -1.48
C GLY A 352 -18.72 8.36 -1.62
N TYR A 353 -19.08 7.08 -1.61
CA TYR A 353 -20.47 6.65 -1.78
C TYR A 353 -21.26 6.57 -0.47
N SER A 354 -20.69 7.07 0.63
CA SER A 354 -21.39 7.17 1.92
C SER A 354 -22.48 8.24 1.88
N ASN A 355 -23.58 7.99 2.60
CA ASN A 355 -24.63 8.96 2.87
C ASN A 355 -24.68 9.28 4.39
N ARG A 356 -23.52 9.55 4.99
CA ARG A 356 -23.42 9.77 6.43
C ARG A 356 -22.78 11.11 6.73
N HIS A 357 -23.28 11.71 7.80
CA HIS A 357 -22.69 12.89 8.41
C HIS A 357 -22.77 12.81 9.94
N LYS A 358 -21.91 13.53 10.62
CA LYS A 358 -22.02 13.86 12.04
C LYS A 358 -22.46 15.31 12.18
N GLN A 359 -22.89 15.71 13.36
CA GLN A 359 -23.38 17.06 13.60
C GLN A 359 -23.00 17.55 15.00
N GLU A 360 -22.91 18.86 15.14
CA GLU A 360 -22.80 19.60 16.38
C GLU A 360 -24.10 20.35 16.64
N SER A 361 -24.33 20.82 17.85
CA SER A 361 -25.49 21.69 18.18
C SER A 361 -25.03 23.14 18.31
N ARG A 362 -25.77 24.08 17.71
CA ARG A 362 -25.59 25.54 17.87
C ARG A 362 -26.91 26.25 17.91
N PHE A 363 -26.92 27.47 18.48
CA PHE A 363 -28.09 28.32 18.38
C PHE A 363 -28.19 28.97 17.01
N TRP A 364 -29.42 29.18 16.52
CA TRP A 364 -29.66 29.76 15.20
C TRP A 364 -29.03 31.15 15.03
N LYS A 365 -29.07 32.00 16.05
CA LYS A 365 -28.42 33.33 16.05
C LYS A 365 -26.93 33.25 15.63
N ASP A 366 -26.23 32.17 15.97
CA ASP A 366 -24.80 32.02 15.76
C ASP A 366 -24.47 31.55 14.36
N VAL A 367 -25.46 30.96 13.64
CA VAL A 367 -25.28 30.33 12.33
C VAL A 367 -26.22 30.85 11.23
N LYS A 368 -27.10 31.77 11.53
CA LYS A 368 -28.04 32.37 10.56
C LYS A 368 -27.39 33.28 9.50
N LYS A 369 -26.18 33.79 9.78
CA LYS A 369 -25.39 34.62 8.83
C LYS A 369 -24.03 34.00 8.60
N GLY A 370 -23.55 34.07 7.33
CA GLY A 370 -22.23 33.56 6.98
C GLY A 370 -22.16 32.04 6.79
N PHE A 371 -23.30 31.35 6.78
CA PHE A 371 -23.40 29.90 6.59
C PHE A 371 -24.47 29.53 5.54
N THR A 372 -24.38 28.32 4.99
CA THR A 372 -25.39 27.72 4.13
C THR A 372 -26.42 27.01 4.97
N HIS A 373 -27.71 27.25 4.75
CA HIS A 373 -28.81 26.68 5.52
C HIS A 373 -29.33 25.38 4.90
N PHE A 374 -29.82 24.49 5.72
CA PHE A 374 -30.52 23.28 5.28
C PHE A 374 -31.64 22.91 6.26
N ALA A 375 -32.57 22.09 5.80
CA ALA A 375 -33.61 21.47 6.57
C ALA A 375 -33.52 19.94 6.45
N GLU A 376 -34.36 19.24 7.21
CA GLU A 376 -34.48 17.78 7.13
C GLU A 376 -34.75 17.32 5.68
N ASN A 377 -34.02 16.30 5.21
CA ASN A 377 -34.04 15.76 3.84
C ASN A 377 -33.44 16.64 2.73
N ASP A 378 -32.91 17.82 3.01
CA ASP A 378 -32.10 18.54 2.02
C ASP A 378 -30.82 17.75 1.70
N VAL A 379 -30.34 17.86 0.46
CA VAL A 379 -29.10 17.22 0.02
C VAL A 379 -27.97 18.23 -0.01
N ALA A 380 -26.90 17.99 0.76
CA ALA A 380 -25.71 18.85 0.75
C ALA A 380 -24.60 18.25 -0.11
N LEU A 381 -23.93 19.09 -0.89
CA LEU A 381 -22.83 18.77 -1.79
C LEU A 381 -21.67 19.73 -1.56
N ALA A 382 -20.47 19.23 -1.30
CA ALA A 382 -19.26 20.04 -1.28
C ALA A 382 -18.95 20.60 -2.67
N LYS A 383 -18.71 21.91 -2.78
CA LYS A 383 -18.39 22.57 -4.07
C LYS A 383 -16.90 22.84 -4.28
N ILE A 384 -16.07 22.68 -3.24
CA ILE A 384 -14.64 22.99 -3.28
C ILE A 384 -13.80 21.72 -3.55
N SER A 385 -12.76 21.84 -4.38
CA SER A 385 -11.71 20.85 -4.58
C SER A 385 -10.84 20.68 -3.31
N PRO A 386 -10.43 19.45 -2.92
CA PRO A 386 -10.75 18.15 -3.53
C PRO A 386 -12.03 17.49 -2.96
N CYS A 387 -12.82 18.20 -2.15
CA CYS A 387 -14.00 17.63 -1.49
C CYS A 387 -15.09 17.21 -2.50
N PHE A 388 -15.25 17.98 -3.58
CA PHE A 388 -16.19 17.67 -4.66
C PHE A 388 -15.80 16.38 -5.38
N GLU A 389 -14.55 16.25 -5.84
CA GLU A 389 -14.04 15.09 -6.55
C GLU A 389 -14.11 13.83 -5.66
N ASN A 390 -13.98 14.01 -4.36
CA ASN A 390 -14.14 12.96 -3.36
C ASN A 390 -15.63 12.66 -3.03
N ARG A 391 -16.60 13.22 -3.79
CA ARG A 391 -18.04 12.99 -3.64
C ARG A 391 -18.56 13.28 -2.21
N LYS A 392 -17.98 14.26 -1.52
CA LYS A 392 -18.50 14.68 -0.21
C LYS A 392 -19.90 15.26 -0.38
N SER A 393 -20.91 14.45 -0.12
CA SER A 393 -22.33 14.81 -0.17
C SER A 393 -23.13 13.86 0.71
N ALA A 394 -24.22 14.37 1.29
CA ALA A 394 -25.14 13.56 2.11
C ALA A 394 -26.51 14.20 2.15
N ILE A 395 -27.52 13.37 2.43
CA ILE A 395 -28.85 13.84 2.80
C ILE A 395 -28.80 14.25 4.27
N MET A 396 -29.25 15.46 4.57
CA MET A 396 -29.31 15.99 5.92
C MET A 396 -30.45 15.31 6.69
N LYS A 397 -30.12 14.45 7.65
CA LYS A 397 -31.08 13.65 8.41
C LYS A 397 -30.84 13.76 9.92
N ASN A 398 -31.92 13.51 10.66
CA ASN A 398 -31.91 13.53 12.12
C ASN A 398 -31.41 14.88 12.69
N LEU A 399 -31.81 15.96 12.03
CA LEU A 399 -31.41 17.31 12.40
C LEU A 399 -32.11 17.74 13.68
N LYS A 400 -31.37 18.48 14.52
CA LYS A 400 -31.95 19.08 15.73
C LYS A 400 -33.04 20.10 15.34
N ASN A 401 -34.25 19.91 15.81
CA ASN A 401 -35.44 20.66 15.44
C ASN A 401 -35.71 20.72 13.91
N GLY A 402 -35.18 19.76 13.11
CA GLY A 402 -35.40 19.66 11.69
C GLY A 402 -34.61 20.64 10.84
N TYR A 403 -33.69 21.41 11.40
CA TYR A 403 -32.96 22.45 10.68
C TYR A 403 -31.46 22.46 11.03
N GLY A 404 -30.69 23.05 10.12
CA GLY A 404 -29.26 23.21 10.35
C GLY A 404 -28.60 24.26 9.45
N ALA A 405 -27.30 24.42 9.69
CA ALA A 405 -26.43 25.24 8.88
C ALA A 405 -25.04 24.60 8.73
N GLY A 406 -24.34 24.90 7.65
CA GLY A 406 -23.00 24.40 7.38
C GLY A 406 -22.13 25.45 6.69
N THR A 407 -20.90 25.06 6.36
CA THR A 407 -19.95 25.94 5.67
C THR A 407 -20.50 26.49 4.35
N THR A 408 -20.07 27.69 3.98
CA THR A 408 -20.40 28.30 2.67
C THR A 408 -19.83 27.53 1.47
N GLU A 409 -18.94 26.56 1.68
CA GLU A 409 -18.40 25.69 0.66
C GLU A 409 -19.32 24.50 0.32
N LEU A 410 -20.59 24.53 0.76
CA LEU A 410 -21.65 23.60 0.39
C LEU A 410 -22.62 24.24 -0.60
N PHE A 411 -23.08 23.46 -1.59
CA PHE A 411 -24.41 23.61 -2.16
C PHE A 411 -25.39 22.77 -1.35
N VAL A 412 -26.60 23.30 -1.20
CA VAL A 412 -27.72 22.61 -0.57
C VAL A 412 -28.88 22.58 -1.57
N PHE A 413 -29.45 21.42 -1.78
CA PHE A 413 -30.56 21.17 -2.70
C PHE A 413 -31.77 20.74 -1.89
N ARG A 414 -32.84 21.53 -1.97
CA ARG A 414 -34.16 21.14 -1.47
C ARG A 414 -34.97 20.61 -2.62
N SER A 415 -35.26 19.32 -2.57
CA SER A 415 -35.99 18.62 -3.63
C SER A 415 -37.45 19.08 -3.70
N SER A 416 -37.96 19.24 -4.91
CA SER A 416 -39.41 19.37 -5.17
C SER A 416 -40.10 18.02 -5.06
N ASN A 417 -41.46 18.02 -5.15
CA ASN A 417 -42.27 16.81 -5.06
C ASN A 417 -42.07 15.82 -6.19
N VAL A 418 -41.30 16.15 -7.24
CA VAL A 418 -41.02 15.28 -8.38
C VAL A 418 -39.65 14.57 -8.28
N MET A 419 -38.84 14.93 -7.31
CA MET A 419 -37.47 14.40 -7.13
C MET A 419 -37.28 13.84 -5.72
N LEU A 420 -36.90 12.57 -5.59
CA LEU A 420 -36.52 12.00 -4.31
C LEU A 420 -35.11 12.49 -3.88
N PRO A 421 -34.90 12.97 -2.65
CA PRO A 421 -33.58 13.33 -2.17
C PRO A 421 -32.52 12.23 -2.31
N SER A 422 -32.94 10.96 -2.16
CA SER A 422 -32.06 9.80 -2.31
C SER A 422 -31.69 9.54 -3.77
N TYR A 423 -32.59 9.77 -4.74
CA TYR A 423 -32.26 9.68 -6.16
C TYR A 423 -31.31 10.81 -6.57
N LEU A 424 -31.59 12.04 -6.13
CA LEU A 424 -30.71 13.18 -6.33
C LEU A 424 -29.30 12.92 -5.78
N LEU A 425 -29.19 12.36 -4.57
CA LEU A 425 -27.87 12.03 -3.98
C LEU A 425 -27.06 11.11 -4.89
N TRP A 426 -27.68 10.10 -5.49
CA TRP A 426 -26.97 9.17 -6.37
C TRP A 426 -26.58 9.80 -7.71
N ILE A 427 -27.41 10.72 -8.25
CA ILE A 427 -27.03 11.52 -9.43
C ILE A 427 -25.78 12.34 -9.14
N ILE A 428 -25.74 13.13 -8.06
CA ILE A 428 -24.58 13.97 -7.75
C ILE A 428 -23.34 13.19 -7.30
N LYS A 429 -23.50 11.88 -7.01
CA LYS A 429 -22.38 10.96 -6.76
C LYS A 429 -21.96 10.19 -8.03
N SER A 430 -22.66 10.31 -9.16
CA SER A 430 -22.25 9.67 -10.42
C SER A 430 -20.97 10.26 -10.97
N ASP A 431 -20.26 9.46 -11.79
CA ASP A 431 -19.05 9.94 -12.48
C ASP A 431 -19.38 11.06 -13.47
N ASP A 432 -20.53 10.98 -14.15
CA ASP A 432 -20.98 11.97 -15.12
C ASP A 432 -21.10 13.37 -14.48
N PHE A 433 -21.76 13.44 -13.30
CA PHE A 433 -21.89 14.70 -12.57
C PHE A 433 -20.52 15.21 -12.08
N ILE A 434 -19.68 14.33 -11.54
CA ILE A 434 -18.34 14.72 -11.06
C ILE A 434 -17.46 15.20 -12.23
N GLN A 435 -17.49 14.53 -13.38
CA GLN A 435 -16.72 14.94 -14.57
C GLN A 435 -17.23 16.25 -15.14
N ALA A 436 -18.55 16.44 -15.24
CA ALA A 436 -19.14 17.69 -15.67
C ALA A 436 -18.73 18.86 -14.76
N GLY A 437 -18.68 18.65 -13.44
CA GLY A 437 -18.25 19.64 -12.48
C GLY A 437 -16.76 19.94 -12.56
N THR A 438 -15.90 18.93 -12.61
CA THR A 438 -14.43 19.09 -12.62
C THR A 438 -13.94 19.72 -13.91
N GLY A 439 -14.58 19.44 -15.05
CA GLY A 439 -14.27 20.06 -16.36
C GLY A 439 -14.56 21.56 -16.41
N ASN A 440 -15.33 22.09 -15.47
CA ASN A 440 -15.80 23.47 -15.43
C ASN A 440 -15.48 24.21 -14.13
N PHE A 441 -14.45 23.78 -13.39
CA PHE A 441 -14.02 24.45 -12.18
C PHE A 441 -13.46 25.86 -12.46
N SER A 442 -13.74 26.78 -11.53
CA SER A 442 -13.14 28.11 -11.47
C SER A 442 -12.25 28.27 -10.23
N GLY A 443 -11.17 29.06 -10.35
CA GLY A 443 -10.25 29.35 -9.25
C GLY A 443 -8.85 28.74 -9.40
N VAL A 444 -8.02 28.91 -8.36
CA VAL A 444 -6.62 28.44 -8.34
C VAL A 444 -6.56 26.94 -8.02
N VAL A 445 -5.60 26.24 -8.61
CA VAL A 445 -5.37 24.80 -8.35
C VAL A 445 -5.31 24.49 -6.84
N GLY A 446 -6.08 23.48 -6.41
CA GLY A 446 -6.21 23.11 -5.00
C GLY A 446 -7.28 23.86 -4.19
N GLN A 447 -7.88 24.94 -4.77
CA GLN A 447 -9.01 25.67 -4.19
C GLN A 447 -10.06 26.03 -5.24
N GLN A 448 -10.19 25.22 -6.28
CA GLN A 448 -11.18 25.38 -7.33
C GLN A 448 -12.59 25.10 -6.80
N ARG A 449 -13.58 25.72 -7.40
CA ARG A 449 -14.99 25.61 -6.98
C ARG A 449 -15.91 25.35 -8.16
N LEU A 450 -16.88 24.48 -7.92
CA LEU A 450 -18.01 24.30 -8.82
C LEU A 450 -18.89 25.55 -8.79
N SER A 451 -19.19 26.11 -9.96
CA SER A 451 -20.07 27.29 -10.05
C SER A 451 -21.54 26.88 -9.90
N ARG A 452 -22.37 27.84 -9.46
CA ARG A 452 -23.82 27.67 -9.36
C ARG A 452 -24.46 27.44 -10.73
N GLU A 453 -24.02 28.15 -11.74
CA GLU A 453 -24.51 28.07 -13.11
C GLU A 453 -24.37 26.65 -13.70
N ILE A 454 -23.22 25.99 -13.45
CA ILE A 454 -22.98 24.59 -13.89
C ILE A 454 -23.99 23.65 -13.25
N VAL A 455 -24.25 23.83 -11.95
CA VAL A 455 -25.19 22.99 -11.20
C VAL A 455 -26.64 23.22 -11.65
N GLU A 456 -27.04 24.48 -11.82
CA GLU A 456 -28.40 24.86 -12.27
C GLU A 456 -28.72 24.33 -13.67
N ASN A 457 -27.75 24.38 -14.58
CA ASN A 457 -27.93 23.95 -15.96
C ASN A 457 -27.54 22.49 -16.20
N TYR A 458 -27.15 21.72 -15.18
CA TYR A 458 -26.82 20.32 -15.36
C TYR A 458 -28.09 19.53 -15.77
N HIS A 459 -28.00 18.80 -16.88
CA HIS A 459 -29.10 17.99 -17.40
C HIS A 459 -29.19 16.67 -16.65
N ILE A 460 -30.35 16.36 -16.14
CA ILE A 460 -30.65 15.11 -15.47
C ILE A 460 -31.81 14.37 -16.16
N ALA A 461 -31.69 13.06 -16.25
CA ALA A 461 -32.79 12.20 -16.68
C ALA A 461 -33.70 11.92 -15.48
N LEU A 462 -34.93 12.39 -15.54
CA LEU A 462 -35.93 12.28 -14.47
C LEU A 462 -36.85 11.10 -14.71
N PRO A 463 -36.78 10.01 -13.88
CA PRO A 463 -37.71 8.89 -13.93
C PRO A 463 -39.08 9.21 -13.30
N PRO A 464 -40.11 8.41 -13.57
CA PRO A 464 -41.29 8.31 -12.72
C PRO A 464 -40.92 8.16 -11.23
N LEU A 465 -41.69 8.79 -10.35
CA LEU A 465 -41.36 8.79 -8.90
C LEU A 465 -41.27 7.38 -8.28
N ALA A 466 -42.14 6.48 -8.73
CA ALA A 466 -42.11 5.08 -8.32
C ALA A 466 -40.82 4.36 -8.79
N GLU A 467 -40.37 4.70 -9.99
CA GLU A 467 -39.12 4.15 -10.54
C GLU A 467 -37.88 4.72 -9.83
N GLN A 468 -37.86 6.03 -9.51
CA GLN A 468 -36.80 6.60 -8.67
C GLN A 468 -36.62 5.78 -7.38
N LYS A 469 -37.71 5.40 -6.72
CA LYS A 469 -37.70 4.58 -5.51
C LYS A 469 -37.11 3.18 -5.75
N ARG A 470 -37.49 2.52 -6.87
CA ARG A 470 -36.92 1.21 -7.22
C ARG A 470 -35.42 1.29 -7.54
N ILE A 471 -35.02 2.32 -8.27
CA ILE A 471 -33.59 2.58 -8.57
C ILE A 471 -32.80 2.75 -7.29
N VAL A 472 -33.24 3.62 -6.38
CA VAL A 472 -32.58 3.88 -5.09
C VAL A 472 -32.45 2.59 -4.29
N ASN A 473 -33.54 1.84 -4.12
CA ASN A 473 -33.52 0.58 -3.38
C ASN A 473 -32.53 -0.42 -3.98
N LYS A 474 -32.45 -0.50 -5.33
CA LYS A 474 -31.52 -1.40 -6.02
C LYS A 474 -30.06 -0.97 -5.87
N ILE A 475 -29.77 0.33 -5.93
CA ILE A 475 -28.43 0.85 -5.66
C ILE A 475 -28.01 0.51 -4.22
N GLU A 476 -28.87 0.79 -3.24
CA GLU A 476 -28.59 0.57 -1.82
C GLU A 476 -28.38 -0.93 -1.50
N GLU A 477 -29.20 -1.82 -2.09
CA GLU A 477 -29.02 -3.29 -1.97
C GLU A 477 -27.64 -3.74 -2.47
N ILE A 478 -27.28 -3.32 -3.70
CA ILE A 478 -26.02 -3.74 -4.31
C ILE A 478 -24.82 -3.12 -3.56
N PHE A 479 -24.92 -1.84 -3.17
CA PHE A 479 -23.84 -1.18 -2.44
C PHE A 479 -23.63 -1.78 -1.07
N ALA A 480 -24.70 -2.19 -0.36
CA ALA A 480 -24.59 -2.91 0.90
C ALA A 480 -23.85 -4.24 0.74
N SER A 481 -24.09 -4.96 -0.37
CA SER A 481 -23.38 -6.20 -0.70
C SER A 481 -21.88 -5.93 -1.00
N LEU A 482 -21.56 -4.89 -1.76
CA LEU A 482 -20.19 -4.48 -2.05
C LEU A 482 -19.46 -4.00 -0.79
N ASP A 483 -20.16 -3.31 0.12
CA ASP A 483 -19.60 -2.90 1.42
C ASP A 483 -19.31 -4.10 2.32
N ALA A 484 -20.15 -5.13 2.29
CA ALA A 484 -19.90 -6.38 3.01
C ALA A 484 -18.62 -7.06 2.52
N ILE A 485 -18.41 -7.14 1.20
CA ILE A 485 -17.16 -7.67 0.62
C ILE A 485 -15.97 -6.80 1.02
N SER A 486 -16.10 -5.47 0.90
CA SER A 486 -15.02 -4.53 1.18
C SER A 486 -14.50 -4.63 2.62
N ARG A 487 -15.39 -4.83 3.61
CA ARG A 487 -15.01 -4.99 5.03
C ARG A 487 -14.12 -6.19 5.31
N HIS A 488 -14.17 -7.23 4.48
CA HIS A 488 -13.30 -8.40 4.59
C HIS A 488 -11.93 -8.20 3.91
N LEU A 489 -11.74 -7.07 3.21
CA LEU A 489 -10.48 -6.75 2.53
C LEU A 489 -9.56 -5.84 3.37
N ASP A 490 -10.04 -5.24 4.42
CA ASP A 490 -9.23 -4.42 5.35
C ASP A 490 -8.65 -5.29 6.46
#